data_55ceaecabd0a8bbfab1d2bad920ace44
#
_entry.id   55ceaecabd0a8bbfab1d2bad920ace44
#
_cell.length_a   1.000
_cell.length_b   1.000
_cell.length_c   1.000
_cell.angle_alpha   90.00
_cell.angle_beta   90.00
_cell.angle_gamma   90.00
#
_symmetry.space_group_name_H-M   'P 1'
#
loop_
_entity.id
_entity.type
_entity.pdbx_description
1 polymer ?
#
loop_
_entity_poly.entity_id
_entity_poly.type
_entity_poly.pdbx_seq_one_letter_code
_entity_poly.pdbx_strand_id
1 'polypeptide(L)'
;MFGYRPDGILVRGIDPIQKIIPHIMTLRYDAQNMTHYDCECAPLDVFIREQEQKGERFNYMHILIAGIVRGIALYPRLNRFVMNGRIFARKGIFISFVVKKRLNFTASDSLVKLEFTGHETLLEVRDKVDRAIIDNARTEANNNTDKAARLLTFTPNIVLKILMRLIKWMDRHGLIPNVLLKMSPFHTSAFVSNLKSIKGPSIYHHLYEFGTTGLFFAMGKESADTHRMPVEIVMDERFCDGFYYVRALNELKRLMENPQQLLTPLETLPEDVEVADPYRFFACKK
;
A
#
# COMPACT_ATOMS: atom_id res chain seq x y z
N MET A 1 -26.71 2.25 -1.43
CA MET A 1 -27.04 1.04 -0.65
C MET A 1 -26.00 0.94 0.45
N PHE A 2 -26.40 1.12 1.71
CA PHE A 2 -25.49 1.13 2.85
C PHE A 2 -24.74 -0.20 2.95
N GLY A 3 -23.41 -0.15 3.04
CA GLY A 3 -22.55 -1.35 3.12
C GLY A 3 -22.01 -1.86 1.78
N TYR A 4 -22.34 -1.25 0.66
CA TYR A 4 -21.71 -1.51 -0.63
C TYR A 4 -20.57 -0.51 -0.85
N ARG A 5 -19.43 -1.02 -1.34
CA ARG A 5 -18.29 -0.19 -1.73
C ARG A 5 -17.86 -0.53 -3.16
N PRO A 6 -17.59 0.46 -3.99
CA PRO A 6 -17.14 0.21 -5.36
C PRO A 6 -15.71 -0.36 -5.41
N ASP A 7 -14.87 -0.02 -4.41
CA ASP A 7 -13.45 -0.38 -4.31
C ASP A 7 -13.20 -1.69 -3.52
N GLY A 8 -14.25 -2.36 -3.02
CA GLY A 8 -14.08 -3.57 -2.22
C GLY A 8 -15.29 -4.51 -2.22
N ILE A 9 -15.03 -5.77 -1.88
CA ILE A 9 -16.03 -6.82 -1.68
C ILE A 9 -16.13 -7.09 -0.17
N LEU A 10 -17.34 -7.09 0.38
CA LEU A 10 -17.54 -7.39 1.80
C LEU A 10 -17.14 -8.84 2.10
N VAL A 11 -16.18 -9.01 3.02
CA VAL A 11 -15.75 -10.34 3.48
C VAL A 11 -16.78 -10.89 4.47
N ARG A 12 -17.36 -12.02 4.17
CA ARG A 12 -18.42 -12.64 4.98
C ARG A 12 -17.97 -13.92 5.66
N GLY A 13 -17.04 -14.66 5.06
CA GLY A 13 -16.52 -15.94 5.55
C GLY A 13 -15.42 -15.81 6.62
N ILE A 14 -15.37 -14.70 7.36
CA ILE A 14 -14.39 -14.46 8.43
C ILE A 14 -14.78 -15.16 9.72
N ASP A 15 -13.76 -15.50 10.52
CA ASP A 15 -13.94 -16.02 11.86
C ASP A 15 -14.79 -15.06 12.72
N PRO A 16 -15.71 -15.61 13.57
CA PRO A 16 -16.58 -14.79 14.43
C PRO A 16 -15.81 -13.79 15.32
N ILE A 17 -14.63 -14.16 15.83
CA ILE A 17 -13.80 -13.27 16.63
C ILE A 17 -13.26 -12.13 15.77
N GLN A 18 -12.73 -12.43 14.59
CA GLN A 18 -12.24 -11.39 13.67
C GLN A 18 -13.32 -10.39 13.26
N LYS A 19 -14.58 -10.82 13.25
CA LYS A 19 -15.72 -9.94 12.98
C LYS A 19 -15.96 -8.91 14.07
N ILE A 20 -15.55 -9.20 15.31
CA ILE A 20 -15.71 -8.33 16.48
C ILE A 20 -14.55 -7.34 16.60
N ILE A 21 -13.35 -7.73 16.17
CA ILE A 21 -12.11 -6.94 16.28
C ILE A 21 -12.26 -5.48 15.79
N PRO A 22 -12.87 -5.18 14.61
CA PRO A 22 -13.07 -3.81 14.15
C PRO A 22 -14.00 -2.95 15.03
N HIS A 23 -14.77 -3.57 15.95
CA HIS A 23 -15.61 -2.87 16.90
C HIS A 23 -14.90 -2.64 18.24
N ILE A 24 -13.90 -3.47 18.58
CA ILE A 24 -13.02 -3.27 19.75
C ILE A 24 -11.99 -2.19 19.42
N MET A 25 -11.26 -2.36 18.31
CA MET A 25 -10.31 -1.36 17.81
C MET A 25 -10.99 -0.50 16.74
N THR A 26 -11.59 0.61 17.16
CA THR A 26 -12.42 1.45 16.28
C THR A 26 -11.60 2.37 15.37
N LEU A 27 -10.40 2.73 15.82
CA LEU A 27 -9.48 3.62 15.11
C LEU A 27 -8.32 2.83 14.51
N ARG A 28 -7.83 3.27 13.34
CA ARG A 28 -6.74 2.58 12.66
C ARG A 28 -5.43 2.71 13.41
N TYR A 29 -5.15 3.88 14.00
CA TYR A 29 -3.91 4.06 14.75
C TYR A 29 -3.85 3.19 16.02
N ASP A 30 -4.99 2.79 16.58
CA ASP A 30 -5.11 1.89 17.73
C ASP A 30 -4.84 0.41 17.35
N ALA A 31 -4.94 0.12 16.08
CA ALA A 31 -4.80 -1.22 15.51
C ALA A 31 -3.50 -1.42 14.70
N GLN A 32 -2.47 -0.63 14.98
CA GLN A 32 -1.22 -0.70 14.22
C GLN A 32 -0.25 -1.72 14.81
N ASN A 33 0.13 -2.70 14.02
CA ASN A 33 1.32 -3.52 14.27
C ASN A 33 2.52 -2.91 13.55
N MET A 34 3.58 -2.67 14.31
CA MET A 34 4.83 -2.08 13.83
C MET A 34 5.91 -3.14 13.81
N THR A 35 6.53 -3.34 12.65
CA THR A 35 7.54 -4.37 12.44
C THR A 35 8.77 -3.77 11.77
N HIS A 36 9.94 -4.10 12.31
CA HIS A 36 11.23 -3.77 11.72
C HIS A 36 11.75 -4.94 10.88
N TYR A 37 12.27 -4.62 9.69
CA TYR A 37 12.92 -5.58 8.82
C TYR A 37 14.23 -5.02 8.28
N ASP A 38 15.35 -5.68 8.63
CA ASP A 38 16.66 -5.39 8.07
C ASP A 38 16.83 -6.16 6.75
N CYS A 39 16.73 -5.44 5.64
CA CYS A 39 16.91 -5.98 4.30
C CYS A 39 18.42 -6.07 3.97
N GLU A 40 18.92 -7.26 3.66
CA GLU A 40 20.30 -7.43 3.19
C GLU A 40 20.47 -6.80 1.81
N CYS A 41 21.44 -5.88 1.70
CA CYS A 41 21.68 -5.16 0.44
C CYS A 41 22.51 -5.96 -0.56
N ALA A 42 23.37 -6.85 -0.10
CA ALA A 42 24.30 -7.58 -0.96
C ALA A 42 23.61 -8.37 -2.11
N PRO A 43 22.53 -9.14 -1.88
CA PRO A 43 21.81 -9.81 -2.97
C PRO A 43 21.20 -8.85 -3.96
N LEU A 44 20.68 -7.71 -3.47
CA LEU A 44 20.06 -6.68 -4.30
C LEU A 44 21.09 -5.99 -5.19
N ASP A 45 22.27 -5.66 -4.64
CA ASP A 45 23.37 -5.03 -5.38
C ASP A 45 23.94 -5.94 -6.45
N VAL A 46 24.07 -7.22 -6.17
CA VAL A 46 24.49 -8.22 -7.16
C VAL A 46 23.48 -8.26 -8.30
N PHE A 47 22.20 -8.40 -7.97
CA PHE A 47 21.12 -8.44 -8.94
C PHE A 47 21.07 -7.17 -9.80
N ILE A 48 21.13 -5.97 -9.17
CA ILE A 48 21.09 -4.69 -9.90
C ILE A 48 22.24 -4.60 -10.89
N ARG A 49 23.46 -4.97 -10.48
CA ARG A 49 24.64 -4.95 -11.37
C ARG A 49 24.53 -5.93 -12.53
N GLU A 50 24.02 -7.14 -12.27
CA GLU A 50 23.80 -8.15 -13.31
C GLU A 50 22.77 -7.70 -14.35
N GLN A 51 21.70 -7.04 -13.90
CA GLN A 51 20.69 -6.51 -14.80
C GLN A 51 21.20 -5.28 -15.57
N GLU A 52 22.02 -4.44 -14.96
CA GLU A 52 22.64 -3.29 -15.64
C GLU A 52 23.56 -3.75 -16.78
N GLN A 53 24.29 -4.86 -16.61
CA GLN A 53 25.08 -5.47 -17.69
C GLN A 53 24.23 -5.95 -18.88
N LYS A 54 22.95 -6.26 -18.63
CA LYS A 54 21.95 -6.64 -19.66
C LYS A 54 21.22 -5.42 -20.25
N GLY A 55 21.56 -4.21 -19.81
CA GLY A 55 20.92 -2.96 -20.24
C GLY A 55 19.68 -2.56 -19.43
N GLU A 56 19.32 -3.32 -18.38
CA GLU A 56 18.16 -3.07 -17.55
C GLU A 56 18.56 -2.35 -16.24
N ARG A 57 17.95 -1.20 -15.98
CA ARG A 57 18.26 -0.41 -14.78
C ARG A 57 17.18 -0.56 -13.72
N PHE A 58 17.60 -0.98 -12.54
CA PHE A 58 16.75 -1.07 -11.36
C PHE A 58 17.31 -0.27 -10.20
N ASN A 59 16.44 0.06 -9.25
CA ASN A 59 16.81 0.58 -7.95
C ASN A 59 16.05 -0.17 -6.84
N TYR A 60 16.43 0.05 -5.59
CA TYR A 60 15.82 -0.63 -4.44
C TYR A 60 14.30 -0.39 -4.34
N MET A 61 13.81 0.81 -4.71
CA MET A 61 12.39 1.13 -4.66
C MET A 61 11.59 0.29 -5.65
N HIS A 62 12.12 0.05 -6.86
CA HIS A 62 11.49 -0.81 -7.86
C HIS A 62 11.32 -2.24 -7.32
N ILE A 63 12.38 -2.79 -6.72
CA ILE A 63 12.39 -4.15 -6.18
C ILE A 63 11.45 -4.25 -4.99
N LEU A 64 11.48 -3.27 -4.07
CA LEU A 64 10.58 -3.24 -2.92
C LEU A 64 9.12 -3.16 -3.35
N ILE A 65 8.77 -2.27 -4.27
CA ILE A 65 7.39 -2.15 -4.77
C ILE A 65 6.95 -3.45 -5.45
N ALA A 66 7.79 -4.05 -6.30
CA ALA A 66 7.49 -5.32 -6.94
C ALA A 66 7.31 -6.45 -5.91
N GLY A 67 8.17 -6.50 -4.88
CA GLY A 67 8.05 -7.43 -3.76
C GLY A 67 6.74 -7.24 -2.98
N ILE A 68 6.34 -6.00 -2.72
CA ILE A 68 5.07 -5.68 -2.04
C ILE A 68 3.87 -6.10 -2.91
N VAL A 69 3.87 -5.76 -4.19
CA VAL A 69 2.79 -6.15 -5.13
C VAL A 69 2.67 -7.67 -5.19
N ARG A 70 3.80 -8.37 -5.35
CA ARG A 70 3.86 -9.84 -5.37
C ARG A 70 3.42 -10.45 -4.03
N GLY A 71 3.88 -9.90 -2.90
CA GLY A 71 3.49 -10.32 -1.56
C GLY A 71 1.99 -10.18 -1.32
N ILE A 72 1.39 -9.04 -1.70
CA ILE A 72 -0.06 -8.83 -1.61
C ILE A 72 -0.83 -9.78 -2.53
N ALA A 73 -0.30 -10.05 -3.74
CA ALA A 73 -0.92 -10.97 -4.69
C ALA A 73 -0.94 -12.41 -4.16
N LEU A 74 0.17 -12.87 -3.54
CA LEU A 74 0.28 -14.20 -2.93
C LEU A 74 -0.48 -14.33 -1.61
N TYR A 75 -0.64 -13.22 -0.89
CA TYR A 75 -1.30 -13.16 0.42
C TYR A 75 -2.48 -12.18 0.38
N PRO A 76 -3.61 -12.55 -0.27
CA PRO A 76 -4.70 -11.61 -0.59
C PRO A 76 -5.38 -10.99 0.64
N ARG A 77 -5.28 -11.58 1.85
CA ARG A 77 -5.79 -10.95 3.07
C ARG A 77 -5.06 -9.64 3.40
N LEU A 78 -3.79 -9.45 2.96
CA LEU A 78 -3.08 -8.18 3.10
C LEU A 78 -3.73 -7.05 2.28
N ASN A 79 -4.54 -7.39 1.29
CA ASN A 79 -5.26 -6.42 0.46
C ASN A 79 -6.66 -6.11 0.99
N ARG A 80 -6.89 -6.35 2.27
CA ARG A 80 -8.15 -6.00 2.95
C ARG A 80 -8.06 -4.64 3.61
N PHE A 81 -9.22 -4.11 3.97
CA PHE A 81 -9.33 -2.89 4.76
C PHE A 81 -10.58 -2.91 5.62
N VAL A 82 -10.56 -2.13 6.68
CA VAL A 82 -11.71 -1.95 7.58
C VAL A 82 -12.38 -0.62 7.29
N MET A 83 -13.69 -0.65 7.12
CA MET A 83 -14.50 0.54 7.02
C MET A 83 -15.85 0.36 7.71
N ASN A 84 -16.16 1.27 8.63
CA ASN A 84 -17.40 1.25 9.40
C ASN A 84 -17.66 -0.09 10.11
N GLY A 85 -16.63 -0.62 10.80
CA GLY A 85 -16.70 -1.89 11.53
C GLY A 85 -16.80 -3.15 10.65
N ARG A 86 -16.56 -3.04 9.35
CA ARG A 86 -16.64 -4.15 8.40
C ARG A 86 -15.34 -4.33 7.64
N ILE A 87 -14.99 -5.58 7.36
CA ILE A 87 -13.81 -5.95 6.60
C ILE A 87 -14.20 -6.13 5.13
N PHE A 88 -13.43 -5.49 4.24
CA PHE A 88 -13.59 -5.58 2.80
C PHE A 88 -12.29 -6.09 2.16
N ALA A 89 -12.40 -6.98 1.18
CA ALA A 89 -11.31 -7.31 0.27
C ALA A 89 -11.29 -6.28 -0.86
N ARG A 90 -10.14 -5.65 -1.08
CA ARG A 90 -9.97 -4.61 -2.11
C ARG A 90 -9.99 -5.22 -3.50
N LYS A 91 -10.54 -4.50 -4.45
CA LYS A 91 -10.49 -4.80 -5.88
C LYS A 91 -9.24 -4.14 -6.47
N GLY A 92 -8.31 -4.95 -6.97
CA GLY A 92 -7.00 -4.50 -7.47
C GLY A 92 -6.00 -4.21 -6.35
N ILE A 93 -4.73 -4.10 -6.70
CA ILE A 93 -3.63 -3.76 -5.80
C ILE A 93 -3.22 -2.33 -6.11
N PHE A 94 -3.22 -1.46 -5.10
CA PHE A 94 -2.85 -0.07 -5.25
C PHE A 94 -1.66 0.26 -4.38
N ILE A 95 -0.63 0.85 -4.97
CA ILE A 95 0.54 1.35 -4.24
C ILE A 95 0.59 2.88 -4.38
N SER A 96 0.65 3.56 -3.24
CA SER A 96 0.84 5.01 -3.20
C SER A 96 2.23 5.36 -2.69
N PHE A 97 2.82 6.41 -3.22
CA PHE A 97 4.11 6.93 -2.75
C PHE A 97 4.23 8.44 -3.04
N VAL A 98 5.19 9.07 -2.35
CA VAL A 98 5.48 10.49 -2.51
C VAL A 98 6.58 10.67 -3.54
N VAL A 99 6.37 11.58 -4.48
CA VAL A 99 7.40 12.07 -5.41
C VAL A 99 7.70 13.52 -5.10
N LYS A 100 8.93 13.82 -4.77
CA LYS A 100 9.39 15.21 -4.60
C LYS A 100 9.84 15.76 -5.94
N LYS A 101 9.22 16.85 -6.41
CA LYS A 101 9.55 17.45 -7.72
C LYS A 101 10.98 17.96 -7.80
N ARG A 102 11.52 18.46 -6.69
CA ARG A 102 12.92 18.85 -6.51
C ARG A 102 13.34 18.59 -5.08
N LEU A 103 14.58 18.18 -4.85
CA LEU A 103 15.13 17.98 -3.50
C LEU A 103 15.50 19.32 -2.85
N ASN A 104 14.51 20.17 -2.63
CA ASN A 104 14.65 21.42 -1.89
C ASN A 104 13.45 21.63 -0.95
N PHE A 105 13.59 22.53 0.02
CA PHE A 105 12.56 22.78 1.04
C PHE A 105 11.28 23.45 0.50
N THR A 106 11.35 24.08 -0.65
CA THR A 106 10.23 24.83 -1.25
C THR A 106 9.46 24.04 -2.30
N ALA A 107 9.99 22.88 -2.74
CA ALA A 107 9.33 22.07 -3.74
C ALA A 107 8.11 21.35 -3.14
N SER A 108 7.00 21.38 -3.85
CA SER A 108 5.80 20.64 -3.49
C SER A 108 6.02 19.15 -3.64
N ASP A 109 5.44 18.36 -2.72
CA ASP A 109 5.33 16.92 -2.82
C ASP A 109 4.12 16.58 -3.69
N SER A 110 4.26 15.57 -4.54
CA SER A 110 3.16 14.98 -5.30
C SER A 110 2.90 13.57 -4.80
N LEU A 111 1.62 13.26 -4.58
CA LEU A 111 1.19 11.93 -4.21
C LEU A 111 0.82 11.16 -5.48
N VAL A 112 1.49 10.05 -5.69
CA VAL A 112 1.26 9.12 -6.82
C VAL A 112 0.54 7.90 -6.31
N LYS A 113 -0.44 7.40 -7.07
CA LYS A 113 -1.12 6.13 -6.83
C LYS A 113 -1.10 5.32 -8.11
N LEU A 114 -0.57 4.10 -8.03
CA LEU A 114 -0.50 3.15 -9.13
C LEU A 114 -1.36 1.93 -8.86
N GLU A 115 -2.00 1.43 -9.91
CA GLU A 115 -2.80 0.21 -9.89
C GLU A 115 -2.00 -0.95 -10.50
N PHE A 116 -2.07 -2.10 -9.82
CA PHE A 116 -1.46 -3.35 -10.23
C PHE A 116 -2.48 -4.49 -10.19
N THR A 117 -2.26 -5.49 -11.03
CA THR A 117 -3.10 -6.70 -11.09
C THR A 117 -2.57 -7.82 -10.20
N GLY A 118 -1.27 -7.80 -9.88
CA GLY A 118 -0.55 -8.85 -9.17
C GLY A 118 0.21 -9.82 -10.08
N HIS A 119 0.00 -9.73 -11.39
CA HIS A 119 0.72 -10.52 -12.39
C HIS A 119 2.00 -9.84 -12.89
N GLU A 120 2.18 -8.57 -12.57
CA GLU A 120 3.27 -7.75 -13.10
C GLU A 120 4.64 -8.33 -12.73
N THR A 121 5.54 -8.29 -13.70
CA THR A 121 6.97 -8.52 -13.55
C THR A 121 7.66 -7.29 -12.97
N LEU A 122 8.88 -7.45 -12.46
CA LEU A 122 9.70 -6.33 -11.99
C LEU A 122 9.93 -5.27 -13.08
N LEU A 123 10.07 -5.68 -14.35
CA LEU A 123 10.21 -4.76 -15.50
C LEU A 123 8.96 -3.88 -15.64
N GLU A 124 7.79 -4.49 -15.63
CA GLU A 124 6.52 -3.76 -15.75
C GLU A 124 6.25 -2.85 -14.55
N VAL A 125 6.62 -3.28 -13.34
CA VAL A 125 6.53 -2.45 -12.13
C VAL A 125 7.47 -1.24 -12.24
N ARG A 126 8.74 -1.46 -12.63
CA ARG A 126 9.70 -0.37 -12.87
C ARG A 126 9.16 0.64 -13.88
N ASP A 127 8.70 0.17 -15.02
CA ASP A 127 8.22 1.04 -16.09
C ASP A 127 7.01 1.86 -15.67
N LYS A 128 6.09 1.28 -14.88
CA LYS A 128 4.95 2.02 -14.30
C LYS A 128 5.43 3.09 -13.30
N VAL A 129 6.38 2.75 -12.43
CA VAL A 129 6.92 3.66 -11.41
C VAL A 129 7.69 4.81 -12.06
N ASP A 130 8.63 4.51 -12.96
CA ASP A 130 9.46 5.51 -13.63
C ASP A 130 8.64 6.46 -14.49
N ARG A 131 7.66 5.94 -15.24
CA ARG A 131 6.72 6.75 -16.01
C ARG A 131 5.95 7.71 -15.10
N ALA A 132 5.44 7.24 -13.98
CA ALA A 132 4.71 8.07 -13.04
C ALA A 132 5.59 9.14 -12.39
N ILE A 133 6.86 8.85 -12.10
CA ILE A 133 7.84 9.82 -11.58
C ILE A 133 8.14 10.89 -12.65
N ILE A 134 8.39 10.48 -13.90
CA ILE A 134 8.69 11.39 -15.02
C ILE A 134 7.49 12.30 -15.31
N ASP A 135 6.28 11.74 -15.37
CA ASP A 135 5.05 12.49 -15.64
C ASP A 135 4.77 13.53 -14.55
N ASN A 136 4.99 13.16 -13.28
CA ASN A 136 4.85 14.11 -12.16
C ASN A 136 5.94 15.18 -12.13
N ALA A 137 7.16 14.87 -12.57
CA ALA A 137 8.25 15.85 -12.68
C ALA A 137 8.01 16.86 -13.80
N ARG A 138 7.43 16.43 -14.92
CA ARG A 138 7.15 17.27 -16.10
C ARG A 138 5.90 18.14 -15.91
N THR A 139 4.95 17.69 -15.12
CA THR A 139 3.67 18.40 -14.96
C THR A 139 3.81 19.43 -13.84
N GLU A 140 4.17 20.66 -14.18
CA GLU A 140 4.05 21.79 -13.26
C GLU A 140 2.59 21.91 -12.82
N ALA A 141 2.30 21.49 -11.59
CA ALA A 141 1.03 21.72 -10.87
C ALA A 141 -0.28 21.28 -11.57
N ASN A 142 -0.28 20.25 -12.38
CA ASN A 142 -1.47 19.84 -13.15
C ASN A 142 -2.06 18.48 -12.74
N ASN A 143 -1.57 17.87 -11.63
CA ASN A 143 -2.20 16.69 -11.08
C ASN A 143 -3.56 17.08 -10.47
N ASN A 144 -4.61 16.29 -10.75
CA ASN A 144 -5.98 16.58 -10.27
C ASN A 144 -6.04 16.69 -8.74
N THR A 145 -5.19 15.97 -8.02
CA THR A 145 -5.04 16.07 -6.56
C THR A 145 -4.48 17.43 -6.14
N ASP A 146 -3.47 17.96 -6.85
CA ASP A 146 -2.87 19.26 -6.58
C ASP A 146 -3.84 20.41 -6.91
N LYS A 147 -4.64 20.27 -7.98
CA LYS A 147 -5.70 21.24 -8.32
C LYS A 147 -6.79 21.28 -7.25
N ALA A 148 -7.25 20.12 -6.79
CA ALA A 148 -8.21 20.04 -5.70
C ALA A 148 -7.64 20.63 -4.40
N ALA A 149 -6.39 20.37 -4.06
CA ALA A 149 -5.72 20.94 -2.89
C ALA A 149 -5.61 22.47 -3.00
N ARG A 150 -5.25 23.02 -4.17
CA ARG A 150 -5.19 24.47 -4.40
C ARG A 150 -6.55 25.14 -4.26
N LEU A 151 -7.61 24.54 -4.82
CA LEU A 151 -8.97 25.06 -4.65
C LEU A 151 -9.36 25.11 -3.18
N LEU A 152 -8.94 24.12 -2.40
CA LEU A 152 -9.21 24.05 -0.96
C LEU A 152 -8.37 25.04 -0.15
N THR A 153 -7.24 25.55 -0.67
CA THR A 153 -6.38 26.51 0.05
C THR A 153 -7.08 27.84 0.33
N PHE A 154 -7.98 28.26 -0.57
CA PHE A 154 -8.77 29.49 -0.41
C PHE A 154 -10.08 29.29 0.37
N THR A 155 -10.38 28.06 0.78
CA THR A 155 -11.61 27.72 1.48
C THR A 155 -11.50 28.04 2.96
N PRO A 156 -12.44 28.76 3.59
CA PRO A 156 -12.42 29.01 5.03
C PRO A 156 -12.38 27.72 5.83
N ASN A 157 -11.60 27.70 6.92
CA ASN A 157 -11.36 26.50 7.73
C ASN A 157 -12.65 25.81 8.23
N ILE A 158 -13.69 26.59 8.51
CA ILE A 158 -14.99 26.03 8.95
C ILE A 158 -15.64 25.22 7.82
N VAL A 159 -15.59 25.73 6.59
CA VAL A 159 -16.10 25.04 5.41
C VAL A 159 -15.31 23.77 5.12
N LEU A 160 -13.97 23.82 5.22
CA LEU A 160 -13.11 22.66 5.11
C LEU A 160 -13.45 21.58 6.15
N LYS A 161 -13.68 21.96 7.41
CA LYS A 161 -14.10 21.02 8.47
C LYS A 161 -15.41 20.33 8.14
N ILE A 162 -16.41 21.11 7.68
CA ILE A 162 -17.71 20.55 7.30
C ILE A 162 -17.57 19.62 6.09
N LEU A 163 -16.85 20.05 5.04
CA LEU A 163 -16.60 19.26 3.84
C LEU A 163 -15.88 17.94 4.18
N MET A 164 -14.82 17.99 4.99
CA MET A 164 -14.09 16.78 5.38
C MET A 164 -14.94 15.84 6.25
N ARG A 165 -15.81 16.37 7.11
CA ARG A 165 -16.77 15.54 7.86
C ARG A 165 -17.74 14.84 6.92
N LEU A 166 -18.27 15.57 5.93
CA LEU A 166 -19.18 15.00 4.92
C LEU A 166 -18.48 13.92 4.10
N ILE A 167 -17.27 14.20 3.59
CA ILE A 167 -16.47 13.22 2.81
C ILE A 167 -16.20 11.97 3.65
N LYS A 168 -15.77 12.10 4.90
CA LYS A 168 -15.54 10.96 5.79
C LYS A 168 -16.84 10.17 6.06
N TRP A 169 -17.96 10.86 6.20
CA TRP A 169 -19.26 10.23 6.38
C TRP A 169 -19.68 9.46 5.12
N MET A 170 -19.54 10.07 3.94
CA MET A 170 -19.79 9.41 2.65
C MET A 170 -18.90 8.17 2.47
N ASP A 171 -17.61 8.26 2.84
CA ASP A 171 -16.68 7.13 2.76
C ASP A 171 -17.13 5.96 3.65
N ARG A 172 -17.48 6.25 4.89
CA ARG A 172 -17.99 5.22 5.83
C ARG A 172 -19.23 4.50 5.33
N HIS A 173 -20.05 5.17 4.53
CA HIS A 173 -21.32 4.62 4.03
C HIS A 173 -21.23 4.11 2.59
N GLY A 174 -20.02 4.15 1.97
CA GLY A 174 -19.80 3.68 0.60
C GLY A 174 -20.44 4.57 -0.46
N LEU A 175 -20.62 5.86 -0.15
CA LEU A 175 -21.25 6.86 -1.02
C LEU A 175 -20.23 7.72 -1.78
N ILE A 176 -18.92 7.53 -1.54
CA ILE A 176 -17.90 8.27 -2.31
C ILE A 176 -17.94 7.83 -3.77
N PRO A 177 -17.98 8.79 -4.71
CA PRO A 177 -17.89 8.50 -6.14
C PRO A 177 -16.57 7.76 -6.46
N ASN A 178 -16.66 6.79 -7.38
CA ASN A 178 -15.52 5.95 -7.76
C ASN A 178 -14.33 6.76 -8.28
N VAL A 179 -14.61 7.88 -8.95
CA VAL A 179 -13.58 8.82 -9.44
C VAL A 179 -12.75 9.38 -8.28
N LEU A 180 -13.37 9.77 -7.17
CA LEU A 180 -12.68 10.29 -5.99
C LEU A 180 -11.87 9.20 -5.29
N LEU A 181 -12.39 7.96 -5.22
CA LEU A 181 -11.64 6.83 -4.67
C LEU A 181 -10.40 6.50 -5.51
N LYS A 182 -10.51 6.56 -6.84
CA LYS A 182 -9.39 6.34 -7.74
C LYS A 182 -8.32 7.43 -7.61
N MET A 183 -8.73 8.69 -7.47
CA MET A 183 -7.81 9.83 -7.32
C MET A 183 -7.17 9.89 -5.94
N SER A 184 -7.84 9.44 -4.90
CA SER A 184 -7.36 9.54 -3.52
C SER A 184 -6.17 8.61 -3.26
N PRO A 185 -4.99 9.13 -2.90
CA PRO A 185 -3.83 8.31 -2.54
C PRO A 185 -4.00 7.57 -1.21
N PHE A 186 -4.97 7.99 -0.39
CA PHE A 186 -5.28 7.37 0.91
C PHE A 186 -6.15 6.11 0.80
N HIS A 187 -6.75 5.86 -0.39
CA HIS A 187 -7.51 4.65 -0.67
C HIS A 187 -6.62 3.66 -1.45
N THR A 188 -5.61 3.12 -0.77
CA THR A 188 -4.55 2.28 -1.34
C THR A 188 -4.34 1.01 -0.53
N SER A 189 -3.72 -0.01 -1.11
CA SER A 189 -3.32 -1.24 -0.42
C SER A 189 -2.14 -0.98 0.49
N ALA A 190 -1.10 -0.36 -0.07
CA ALA A 190 0.10 0.01 0.67
C ALA A 190 0.58 1.41 0.28
N PHE A 191 1.20 2.08 1.24
CA PHE A 191 1.93 3.32 1.04
C PHE A 191 3.43 3.06 1.18
N VAL A 192 4.25 3.63 0.29
CA VAL A 192 5.70 3.45 0.31
C VAL A 192 6.39 4.80 0.45
N SER A 193 7.28 4.91 1.42
CA SER A 193 8.15 6.07 1.62
C SER A 193 9.61 5.68 1.41
N ASN A 194 10.30 6.39 0.49
CA ASN A 194 11.70 6.15 0.19
C ASN A 194 12.59 7.23 0.85
N LEU A 195 12.87 7.05 2.14
CA LEU A 195 13.77 7.95 2.88
C LEU A 195 15.25 7.69 2.55
N LYS A 196 15.59 6.51 2.01
CA LYS A 196 16.94 6.18 1.51
C LYS A 196 17.39 7.21 0.46
N SER A 197 16.48 7.67 -0.41
CA SER A 197 16.78 8.63 -1.47
C SER A 197 17.29 9.99 -0.95
N ILE A 198 16.90 10.36 0.27
CA ILE A 198 17.33 11.57 0.96
C ILE A 198 18.31 11.31 2.11
N LYS A 199 18.87 10.10 2.17
CA LYS A 199 19.81 9.64 3.21
C LYS A 199 19.24 9.71 4.63
N GLY A 200 17.89 9.63 4.76
CA GLY A 200 17.19 9.64 6.04
C GLY A 200 17.13 8.26 6.70
N PRO A 201 16.98 8.19 8.03
CA PRO A 201 16.70 6.95 8.72
C PRO A 201 15.32 6.40 8.33
N SER A 202 15.08 5.12 8.56
CA SER A 202 13.72 4.57 8.52
C SER A 202 12.89 5.10 9.68
N ILE A 203 11.60 5.17 9.49
CA ILE A 203 10.64 5.61 10.51
C ILE A 203 9.40 4.72 10.48
N TYR A 204 8.82 4.45 11.63
CA TYR A 204 7.46 3.92 11.70
C TYR A 204 6.49 5.04 11.37
N HIS A 205 5.84 4.93 10.21
CA HIS A 205 4.87 5.92 9.78
C HIS A 205 3.45 5.45 10.14
N HIS A 206 2.67 6.32 10.76
CA HIS A 206 1.30 5.99 11.11
C HIS A 206 0.43 5.72 9.86
N LEU A 207 -0.58 4.86 10.00
CA LEU A 207 -1.63 4.70 9.01
C LEU A 207 -2.63 5.86 9.12
N TYR A 208 -3.06 6.39 7.97
CA TYR A 208 -4.02 7.50 7.94
C TYR A 208 -5.41 7.04 8.37
N GLU A 209 -6.08 7.81 9.25
CA GLU A 209 -7.49 7.56 9.60
C GLU A 209 -8.45 7.85 8.44
N PHE A 210 -8.06 8.71 7.51
CA PHE A 210 -8.81 8.94 6.28
C PHE A 210 -8.38 7.95 5.20
N GLY A 211 -9.37 7.37 4.51
CA GLY A 211 -9.12 6.39 3.47
C GLY A 211 -9.05 4.96 3.98
N THR A 212 -8.33 4.11 3.26
CA THR A 212 -8.32 2.66 3.47
C THR A 212 -6.93 2.04 3.36
N THR A 213 -5.88 2.83 3.57
CA THR A 213 -4.49 2.33 3.59
C THR A 213 -4.32 1.31 4.71
N GLY A 214 -3.98 0.08 4.35
CA GLY A 214 -3.82 -1.02 5.30
C GLY A 214 -2.36 -1.32 5.67
N LEU A 215 -1.41 -0.91 4.81
CA LEU A 215 0.01 -1.16 4.96
C LEU A 215 0.81 0.11 4.71
N PHE A 216 1.89 0.31 5.44
CA PHE A 216 2.88 1.35 5.19
C PHE A 216 4.28 0.77 5.24
N PHE A 217 5.11 1.10 4.25
CA PHE A 217 6.51 0.69 4.17
C PHE A 217 7.39 1.95 4.11
N ALA A 218 8.34 2.08 5.02
CA ALA A 218 9.31 3.16 5.02
C ALA A 218 10.73 2.60 4.90
N MET A 219 11.36 2.84 3.76
CA MET A 219 12.72 2.40 3.45
C MET A 219 13.71 3.46 3.89
N GLY A 220 14.60 3.12 4.83
CA GLY A 220 15.63 4.01 5.37
C GLY A 220 16.97 3.91 4.66
N LYS A 221 17.90 4.78 5.09
CA LYS A 221 19.29 4.73 4.65
C LYS A 221 19.94 3.42 5.09
N GLU A 222 20.70 2.83 4.20
CA GLU A 222 21.54 1.69 4.46
C GLU A 222 22.60 1.99 5.54
N SER A 223 22.82 1.05 6.44
CA SER A 223 23.90 1.09 7.42
C SER A 223 25.23 0.76 6.74
N ALA A 224 26.23 1.62 6.95
CA ALA A 224 27.58 1.42 6.40
C ALA A 224 28.28 0.19 7.04
N ASP A 225 27.98 -0.08 8.32
CA ASP A 225 28.66 -1.14 9.09
C ASP A 225 28.11 -2.53 8.77
N THR A 226 26.77 -2.64 8.59
CA THR A 226 26.11 -3.94 8.41
C THR A 226 25.71 -4.23 6.98
N HIS A 227 25.80 -3.26 6.09
CA HIS A 227 25.32 -3.33 4.70
C HIS A 227 23.85 -3.81 4.62
N ARG A 228 23.03 -3.32 5.57
CA ARG A 228 21.60 -3.59 5.65
C ARG A 228 20.78 -2.32 5.54
N MET A 229 19.68 -2.43 4.87
CA MET A 229 18.71 -1.35 4.70
C MET A 229 17.51 -1.61 5.60
N PRO A 230 17.25 -0.74 6.59
CA PRO A 230 16.08 -0.88 7.44
C PRO A 230 14.81 -0.53 6.67
N VAL A 231 13.80 -1.37 6.81
CA VAL A 231 12.45 -1.17 6.29
C VAL A 231 11.47 -1.28 7.45
N GLU A 232 10.83 -0.17 7.79
CA GLU A 232 9.78 -0.14 8.79
C GLU A 232 8.44 -0.42 8.15
N ILE A 233 7.69 -1.34 8.73
CA ILE A 233 6.41 -1.80 8.22
C ILE A 233 5.35 -1.58 9.28
N VAL A 234 4.26 -0.93 8.89
CA VAL A 234 3.08 -0.74 9.74
C VAL A 234 1.88 -1.35 9.05
N MET A 235 1.12 -2.17 9.78
CA MET A 235 -0.06 -2.87 9.30
C MET A 235 -1.26 -2.61 10.22
N ASP A 236 -2.45 -2.52 9.64
CA ASP A 236 -3.72 -2.55 10.36
C ASP A 236 -4.08 -4.02 10.68
N GLU A 237 -3.94 -4.43 11.95
CA GLU A 237 -4.13 -5.84 12.36
C GLU A 237 -5.59 -6.31 12.35
N ARG A 238 -6.55 -5.43 12.19
CA ARG A 238 -7.98 -5.77 12.24
C ARG A 238 -8.46 -6.70 11.12
N PHE A 239 -7.75 -6.76 10.01
CA PHE A 239 -8.14 -7.57 8.85
C PHE A 239 -7.24 -8.79 8.61
N CYS A 240 -6.16 -8.96 9.36
CA CYS A 240 -5.17 -10.01 9.16
C CYS A 240 -4.55 -10.42 10.50
N ASP A 241 -4.62 -11.70 10.84
CA ASP A 241 -3.99 -12.23 12.04
C ASP A 241 -2.46 -12.27 11.94
N GLY A 242 -1.79 -12.34 13.11
CA GLY A 242 -0.34 -12.30 13.20
C GLY A 242 0.36 -13.47 12.49
N PHE A 243 -0.23 -14.67 12.49
CA PHE A 243 0.36 -15.82 11.80
C PHE A 243 0.39 -15.60 10.29
N TYR A 244 -0.72 -15.14 9.71
CA TYR A 244 -0.81 -14.84 8.29
C TYR A 244 0.15 -13.70 7.89
N TYR A 245 0.21 -12.67 8.74
CA TYR A 245 1.09 -11.52 8.53
C TYR A 245 2.57 -11.94 8.51
N VAL A 246 3.03 -12.70 9.51
CA VAL A 246 4.43 -13.16 9.57
C VAL A 246 4.79 -14.04 8.38
N ARG A 247 3.86 -14.90 7.92
CA ARG A 247 4.07 -15.69 6.70
C ARG A 247 4.29 -14.80 5.48
N ALA A 248 3.48 -13.76 5.33
CA ALA A 248 3.61 -12.81 4.24
C ALA A 248 4.90 -11.97 4.32
N LEU A 249 5.34 -11.59 5.53
CA LEU A 249 6.63 -10.91 5.74
C LEU A 249 7.81 -11.80 5.35
N ASN A 250 7.77 -13.08 5.73
CA ASN A 250 8.82 -14.04 5.34
C ASN A 250 8.87 -14.22 3.81
N GLU A 251 7.72 -14.17 3.14
CA GLU A 251 7.68 -14.20 1.69
C GLU A 251 8.27 -12.92 1.08
N LEU A 252 7.93 -11.75 1.61
CA LEU A 252 8.55 -10.49 1.18
C LEU A 252 10.08 -10.55 1.36
N LYS A 253 10.57 -11.02 2.52
CA LYS A 253 11.99 -11.21 2.78
C LYS A 253 12.63 -12.11 1.73
N ARG A 254 12.02 -13.27 1.43
CA ARG A 254 12.50 -14.23 0.42
C ARG A 254 12.58 -13.58 -0.98
N LEU A 255 11.60 -12.76 -1.35
CA LEU A 255 11.59 -12.04 -2.62
C LEU A 255 12.68 -10.97 -2.69
N MET A 256 12.96 -10.27 -1.58
CA MET A 256 14.06 -9.30 -1.51
C MET A 256 15.43 -9.97 -1.57
N GLU A 257 15.59 -11.15 -0.96
CA GLU A 257 16.82 -11.93 -1.02
C GLU A 257 17.05 -12.61 -2.39
N ASN A 258 15.97 -12.85 -3.14
CA ASN A 258 16.00 -13.51 -4.45
C ASN A 258 15.19 -12.73 -5.50
N PRO A 259 15.60 -11.52 -5.85
CA PRO A 259 14.82 -10.62 -6.72
C PRO A 259 14.64 -11.14 -8.17
N GLN A 260 15.44 -12.12 -8.60
CA GLN A 260 15.27 -12.80 -9.90
C GLN A 260 13.87 -13.38 -10.09
N GLN A 261 13.23 -13.84 -9.00
CA GLN A 261 11.87 -14.38 -9.04
C GLN A 261 10.81 -13.34 -9.44
N LEU A 262 11.11 -12.05 -9.26
CA LEU A 262 10.24 -10.96 -9.66
C LEU A 262 10.27 -10.69 -11.19
N LEU A 263 11.23 -11.24 -11.92
CA LEU A 263 11.31 -11.10 -13.37
C LEU A 263 10.28 -11.95 -14.12
N THR A 264 9.71 -12.97 -13.47
CA THR A 264 8.67 -13.82 -14.05
C THR A 264 7.29 -13.45 -13.49
N PRO A 265 6.23 -13.39 -14.31
CA PRO A 265 4.89 -13.11 -13.81
C PRO A 265 4.36 -14.28 -12.97
N LEU A 266 3.36 -14.02 -12.11
CA LEU A 266 2.53 -15.08 -11.55
C LEU A 266 1.48 -15.50 -12.58
N GLU A 267 1.42 -16.79 -12.91
CA GLU A 267 0.40 -17.32 -13.83
C GLU A 267 -0.97 -17.33 -13.17
N THR A 268 -1.03 -17.70 -11.89
CA THR A 268 -2.27 -17.79 -11.12
C THR A 268 -2.14 -17.02 -9.80
N LEU A 269 -3.21 -16.37 -9.40
CA LEU A 269 -3.32 -15.68 -8.11
C LEU A 269 -4.16 -16.51 -7.16
N PRO A 270 -3.70 -16.69 -5.90
CA PRO A 270 -4.53 -17.33 -4.89
C PRO A 270 -5.76 -16.45 -4.58
N GLU A 271 -6.90 -17.10 -4.45
CA GLU A 271 -8.13 -16.42 -4.04
C GLU A 271 -8.16 -16.21 -2.52
N ASP A 272 -8.81 -15.13 -2.11
CA ASP A 272 -9.15 -14.94 -0.70
C ASP A 272 -10.31 -15.89 -0.33
N VAL A 273 -9.96 -16.99 0.33
CA VAL A 273 -10.90 -18.09 0.67
C VAL A 273 -12.13 -17.60 1.43
N GLU A 274 -11.99 -16.54 2.25
CA GLU A 274 -13.09 -16.00 3.05
C GLU A 274 -14.03 -15.10 2.23
N VAL A 275 -13.59 -14.69 1.05
CA VAL A 275 -14.42 -14.03 0.03
C VAL A 275 -15.10 -15.07 -0.85
N ALA A 276 -14.35 -16.10 -1.27
CA ALA A 276 -14.83 -17.17 -2.12
C ALA A 276 -15.88 -18.06 -1.42
N ASP A 277 -15.69 -18.33 -0.12
CA ASP A 277 -16.64 -19.09 0.71
C ASP A 277 -17.24 -18.23 1.84
N PRO A 278 -18.32 -17.48 1.57
CA PRO A 278 -18.94 -16.59 2.55
C PRO A 278 -19.65 -17.34 3.71
N TYR A 279 -19.85 -18.63 3.60
CA TYR A 279 -20.55 -19.47 4.59
C TYR A 279 -19.64 -20.44 5.33
N ARG A 280 -18.33 -20.37 5.14
CA ARG A 280 -17.30 -21.26 5.68
C ARG A 280 -17.48 -21.63 7.16
N PHE A 281 -17.88 -20.69 8.00
CA PHE A 281 -18.08 -20.92 9.45
C PHE A 281 -19.51 -21.25 9.83
N PHE A 282 -20.45 -21.21 8.89
CA PHE A 282 -21.87 -21.48 9.13
C PHE A 282 -22.33 -22.81 8.53
N ALA A 283 -21.51 -23.41 7.66
CA ALA A 283 -21.78 -24.75 7.15
C ALA A 283 -21.60 -25.72 8.31
N CYS A 284 -22.72 -26.35 8.79
CA CYS A 284 -22.65 -27.50 9.66
C CYS A 284 -21.73 -28.55 9.01
N LYS A 285 -20.61 -28.88 9.66
CA LYS A 285 -19.86 -30.07 9.28
C LYS A 285 -20.83 -31.25 9.41
N LYS A 286 -21.31 -31.78 8.26
CA LYS A 286 -21.97 -33.04 8.19
C LYS A 286 -21.00 -34.15 8.53
#